data_f84dbdd72702d063a8c84bb909f76948
#
_entry.id   f84dbdd72702d063a8c84bb909f76948
#
_cell.length_a   1.000
_cell.length_b   1.000
_cell.length_c   1.000
_cell.angle_alpha   90.00
_cell.angle_beta   90.00
_cell.angle_gamma   90.00
#
_symmetry.space_group_name_H-M   'P 1'
#
loop_
_entity.id
_entity.type
_entity.pdbx_description
1 polymer ?
#
loop_
_entity_poly.entity_id
_entity_poly.type
_entity_poly.pdbx_seq_one_letter_code
_entity_poly.pdbx_strand_id
1 'polypeptide(L)'
;MWLMKKLSLFGLGIAIGLTWMIAIVFVGIFAMYMLKDGYASGWHENVINSVVIFKGLFSLVYPGWAMHYLGTFLAGLWGFVHGFLAGFLIAIFYNIFSKVFNR
;
A
#
# COMPACT_ATOMS: atom_id res chain seq x y z
N MET A 1 -18.05 29.22 -7.76
CA MET A 1 -17.98 28.94 -7.23
C MET A 1 -17.13 28.22 -6.85
N TRP A 2 -16.84 28.08 -5.90
CA TRP A 2 -16.07 27.43 -5.50
C TRP A 2 -16.15 26.31 -5.78
N LEU A 3 -15.85 26.26 -6.32
CA LEU A 3 -16.02 25.14 -7.10
C LEU A 3 -14.88 24.21 -6.98
N MET A 4 -15.10 22.94 -7.32
CA MET A 4 -14.09 21.92 -7.26
C MET A 4 -12.98 22.23 -8.27
N LYS A 5 -11.76 22.36 -7.81
CA LYS A 5 -10.62 22.57 -8.68
C LYS A 5 -10.14 21.23 -9.24
N LYS A 6 -9.53 21.30 -10.42
CA LYS A 6 -8.92 20.10 -10.99
C LYS A 6 -7.77 19.60 -10.14
N LEU A 7 -7.69 18.29 -10.00
CA LEU A 7 -6.56 17.66 -9.35
C LEU A 7 -5.49 17.34 -10.38
N SER A 8 -4.24 17.50 -9.99
CA SER A 8 -3.12 17.06 -10.81
C SER A 8 -3.06 15.55 -10.81
N LEU A 9 -3.12 14.94 -12.00
CA LEU A 9 -3.05 13.49 -12.11
C LEU A 9 -1.73 12.95 -11.58
N PHE A 10 -0.62 13.54 -12.01
CA PHE A 10 0.70 13.10 -11.57
C PHE A 10 0.96 13.48 -10.12
N GLY A 11 0.54 14.68 -9.71
CA GLY A 11 0.72 15.11 -8.33
C GLY A 11 0.02 14.21 -7.34
N LEU A 12 -1.24 13.90 -7.59
CA LEU A 12 -2.00 13.01 -6.71
C LEU A 12 -1.46 11.58 -6.79
N GLY A 13 -1.10 11.10 -7.99
CA GLY A 13 -0.52 9.79 -8.16
C GLY A 13 0.75 9.62 -7.36
N ILE A 14 1.66 10.59 -7.44
CA ILE A 14 2.91 10.55 -6.68
C ILE A 14 2.63 10.61 -5.18
N ALA A 15 1.74 11.48 -4.75
CA ALA A 15 1.42 11.64 -3.32
C ALA A 15 0.86 10.34 -2.74
N ILE A 16 -0.11 9.74 -3.39
CA ILE A 16 -0.71 8.48 -2.92
C ILE A 16 0.28 7.34 -3.07
N GLY A 17 1.07 7.33 -4.15
CA GLY A 17 2.09 6.32 -4.35
C GLY A 17 3.14 6.33 -3.25
N LEU A 18 3.65 7.51 -2.88
CA LEU A 18 4.62 7.62 -1.80
C LEU A 18 4.00 7.20 -0.46
N THR A 19 2.77 7.63 -0.20
CA THR A 19 2.07 7.24 1.04
C THR A 19 1.90 5.73 1.10
N TRP A 20 1.48 5.12 0.00
CA TRP A 20 1.27 3.68 -0.07
C TRP A 20 2.59 2.93 0.09
N MET A 21 3.66 3.42 -0.54
CA MET A 21 4.98 2.83 -0.41
C MET A 21 5.45 2.82 1.04
N ILE A 22 5.32 3.95 1.73
CA ILE A 22 5.72 4.05 3.13
C ILE A 22 4.89 3.08 3.98
N ALA A 23 3.60 3.03 3.76
CA ALA A 23 2.71 2.12 4.50
C ALA A 23 3.10 0.65 4.27
N ILE A 24 3.39 0.27 3.03
CA ILE A 24 3.74 -1.11 2.70
C ILE A 24 5.08 -1.50 3.31
N VAL A 25 6.08 -0.63 3.25
CA VAL A 25 7.39 -0.88 3.89
C VAL A 25 7.21 -1.04 5.40
N PHE A 26 6.41 -0.16 6.01
CA PHE A 26 6.15 -0.22 7.44
C PHE A 26 5.47 -1.55 7.82
N VAL A 27 4.43 -1.94 7.07
CA VAL A 27 3.73 -3.21 7.31
C VAL A 27 4.68 -4.39 7.13
N GLY A 28 5.54 -4.36 6.11
CA GLY A 28 6.49 -5.45 5.87
C GLY A 28 7.49 -5.61 7.00
N ILE A 29 8.03 -4.49 7.50
CA ILE A 29 8.94 -4.53 8.64
C ILE A 29 8.22 -5.05 9.88
N PHE A 30 7.00 -4.57 10.13
CA PHE A 30 6.19 -5.02 11.24
C PHE A 30 5.95 -6.52 11.17
N ALA A 31 5.62 -7.04 9.99
CA ALA A 31 5.40 -8.48 9.81
C ALA A 31 6.66 -9.30 10.10
N MET A 32 7.84 -8.78 9.70
CA MET A 32 9.10 -9.44 9.99
C MET A 32 9.30 -9.61 11.51
N TYR A 33 9.10 -8.53 12.27
CA TYR A 33 9.24 -8.58 13.71
C TYR A 33 8.16 -9.44 14.36
N MET A 34 6.92 -9.34 13.89
CA MET A 34 5.81 -10.14 14.42
C MET A 34 6.08 -11.62 14.31
N LEU A 35 6.50 -12.09 13.12
CA LEU A 35 6.78 -13.51 12.92
C LEU A 35 7.94 -13.98 13.78
N LYS A 36 9.03 -13.20 13.81
CA LYS A 36 10.22 -13.57 14.58
C LYS A 36 9.92 -13.62 16.08
N ASP A 37 9.36 -12.54 16.61
CA ASP A 37 9.12 -12.42 18.06
C ASP A 37 7.92 -13.24 18.49
N GLY A 38 6.91 -13.37 17.64
CA GLY A 38 5.74 -14.17 17.94
C GLY A 38 6.06 -15.63 18.13
N TYR A 39 6.88 -16.20 17.25
CA TYR A 39 7.33 -17.58 17.42
C TYR A 39 8.21 -17.74 18.66
N ALA A 40 9.12 -16.79 18.89
CA ALA A 40 10.00 -16.83 20.06
C ALA A 40 9.22 -16.67 21.36
N SER A 41 8.13 -15.91 21.35
CA SER A 41 7.30 -15.66 22.53
C SER A 41 6.24 -16.73 22.76
N GLY A 42 6.15 -17.73 21.89
CA GLY A 42 5.15 -18.79 22.03
C GLY A 42 3.72 -18.31 21.81
N TRP A 43 3.52 -17.51 20.79
CA TRP A 43 2.18 -17.00 20.46
C TRP A 43 1.20 -18.14 20.22
N HIS A 44 -0.06 -17.86 20.48
CA HIS A 44 -1.13 -18.82 20.19
C HIS A 44 -1.12 -19.21 18.71
N GLU A 45 -1.37 -20.49 18.45
CA GLU A 45 -1.33 -21.06 17.09
C GLU A 45 -2.20 -20.29 16.10
N ASN A 46 -3.40 -19.88 16.53
CA ASN A 46 -4.32 -19.15 15.64
C ASN A 46 -3.74 -17.81 15.21
N VAL A 47 -3.02 -17.12 16.09
CA VAL A 47 -2.39 -15.84 15.74
C VAL A 47 -1.26 -16.09 14.74
N ILE A 48 -0.44 -17.10 14.97
CA ILE A 48 0.66 -17.44 14.08
C ILE A 48 0.12 -17.82 12.70
N ASN A 49 -0.94 -18.63 12.64
CA ASN A 49 -1.54 -19.04 11.39
C ASN A 49 -2.10 -17.84 10.61
N SER A 50 -2.71 -16.90 11.31
CA SER A 50 -3.23 -15.68 10.68
C SER A 50 -2.11 -14.86 10.04
N VAL A 51 -0.97 -14.73 10.70
CA VAL A 51 0.18 -13.99 10.17
C VAL A 51 0.78 -14.73 8.97
N VAL A 52 0.84 -16.06 9.02
CA VAL A 52 1.35 -16.84 7.89
C VAL A 52 0.46 -16.68 6.67
N ILE A 53 -0.87 -16.69 6.86
CA ILE A 53 -1.82 -16.45 5.76
C ILE A 53 -1.62 -15.04 5.20
N PHE A 54 -1.50 -14.04 6.07
CA PHE A 54 -1.23 -12.66 5.66
C PHE A 54 0.03 -12.58 4.81
N LYS A 55 1.11 -13.24 5.25
CA LYS A 55 2.38 -13.27 4.52
C LYS A 55 2.19 -13.83 3.11
N GLY A 56 1.43 -14.91 2.97
CA GLY A 56 1.17 -15.51 1.67
C GLY A 56 0.40 -14.59 0.75
N LEU A 57 -0.66 -13.95 1.26
CA LEU A 57 -1.45 -13.01 0.49
C LEU A 57 -0.65 -11.75 0.13
N PHE A 58 0.14 -11.25 1.07
CA PHE A 58 0.95 -10.06 0.86
C PHE A 58 1.99 -10.27 -0.24
N SER A 59 2.66 -11.43 -0.23
CA SER A 59 3.66 -11.72 -1.27
C SER A 59 3.02 -11.98 -2.63
N LEU A 60 1.76 -12.38 -2.66
CA LEU A 60 1.03 -12.55 -3.91
C LEU A 60 0.71 -11.19 -4.55
N VAL A 61 0.28 -10.22 -3.72
CA VAL A 61 -0.06 -8.88 -4.18
C VAL A 61 1.19 -8.07 -4.50
N TYR A 62 2.27 -8.27 -3.74
CA TYR A 62 3.53 -7.55 -3.90
C TYR A 62 4.63 -8.55 -4.25
N PRO A 63 4.76 -8.91 -5.54
CA PRO A 63 5.76 -9.90 -5.96
C PRO A 63 7.17 -9.49 -5.55
N GLY A 64 7.93 -10.46 -5.07
CA GLY A 64 9.29 -10.22 -4.60
C GLY A 64 9.39 -9.95 -3.12
N TRP A 65 8.25 -9.76 -2.42
CA TRP A 65 8.29 -9.57 -0.99
C TRP A 65 8.73 -10.86 -0.29
N ALA A 66 9.61 -10.71 0.68
CA ALA A 66 10.08 -11.80 1.53
C ALA A 66 10.40 -11.24 2.91
N MET A 67 10.65 -12.14 3.87
CA MET A 67 10.91 -11.78 5.26
C MET A 67 12.33 -11.25 5.46
N HIS A 68 12.72 -10.28 4.63
CA HIS A 68 14.01 -9.59 4.75
C HIS A 68 13.87 -8.18 4.17
N TYR A 69 14.86 -7.33 4.44
CA TYR A 69 14.77 -5.91 4.10
C TYR A 69 14.67 -5.68 2.60
N LEU A 70 15.40 -6.45 1.79
CA LEU A 70 15.34 -6.29 0.34
C LEU A 70 13.94 -6.62 -0.19
N GLY A 71 13.35 -7.72 0.28
CA GLY A 71 11.99 -8.08 -0.12
C GLY A 71 10.97 -7.04 0.31
N THR A 72 11.12 -6.49 1.51
CA THR A 72 10.24 -5.43 2.01
C THR A 72 10.38 -4.16 1.16
N PHE A 73 11.60 -3.82 0.77
CA PHE A 73 11.83 -2.67 -0.12
C PHE A 73 11.19 -2.90 -1.49
N LEU A 74 11.31 -4.11 -2.04
CA LEU A 74 10.66 -4.44 -3.31
C LEU A 74 9.13 -4.33 -3.21
N ALA A 75 8.56 -4.77 -2.10
CA ALA A 75 7.14 -4.60 -1.86
C ALA A 75 6.75 -3.12 -1.81
N GLY A 76 7.60 -2.29 -1.22
CA GLY A 76 7.40 -0.85 -1.19
C GLY A 76 7.36 -0.25 -2.60
N LEU A 77 8.27 -0.69 -3.48
CA LEU A 77 8.27 -0.22 -4.87
C LEU A 77 6.97 -0.62 -5.58
N TRP A 78 6.50 -1.85 -5.38
CA TRP A 78 5.21 -2.27 -5.92
C TRP A 78 4.07 -1.45 -5.31
N GLY A 79 4.14 -1.16 -4.02
CA GLY A 79 3.16 -0.31 -3.36
C GLY A 79 3.11 1.08 -3.97
N PHE A 80 4.26 1.65 -4.32
CA PHE A 80 4.30 2.93 -5.03
C PHE A 80 3.55 2.84 -6.36
N VAL A 81 3.79 1.80 -7.14
CA VAL A 81 3.10 1.62 -8.43
C VAL A 81 1.60 1.53 -8.23
N HIS A 82 1.15 0.71 -7.28
CA HIS A 82 -0.28 0.55 -7.01
C HIS A 82 -0.90 1.86 -6.54
N GLY A 83 -0.24 2.56 -5.62
CA GLY A 83 -0.72 3.83 -5.11
C GLY A 83 -0.73 4.92 -6.18
N PHE A 84 0.29 4.94 -7.04
CA PHE A 84 0.33 5.88 -8.15
C PHE A 84 -0.86 5.67 -9.09
N LEU A 85 -1.11 4.42 -9.47
CA LEU A 85 -2.25 4.11 -10.34
C LEU A 85 -3.58 4.49 -9.68
N ALA A 86 -3.72 4.19 -8.39
CA ALA A 86 -4.93 4.56 -7.65
C ALA A 86 -5.13 6.07 -7.61
N GLY A 87 -4.07 6.82 -7.30
CA GLY A 87 -4.13 8.28 -7.25
C GLY A 87 -4.43 8.89 -8.60
N PHE A 88 -3.82 8.34 -9.65
CA PHE A 88 -4.06 8.78 -11.01
C PHE A 88 -5.53 8.60 -11.39
N LEU A 89 -6.09 7.43 -11.10
CA LEU A 89 -7.49 7.15 -11.38
C LEU A 89 -8.43 8.03 -10.55
N ILE A 90 -8.11 8.22 -9.27
CA ILE A 90 -8.89 9.10 -8.40
C ILE A 90 -8.94 10.52 -8.99
N ALA A 91 -7.80 11.02 -9.46
CA ALA A 91 -7.73 12.35 -10.06
C ALA A 91 -8.57 12.43 -11.34
N ILE A 92 -8.52 11.38 -12.17
CA ILE A 92 -9.32 11.34 -13.38
C ILE A 92 -10.80 11.41 -13.04
N PHE A 93 -11.27 10.55 -12.14
CA PHE A 93 -12.69 10.54 -11.77
C PHE A 93 -13.09 11.83 -11.10
N TYR A 94 -12.27 12.36 -10.20
CA TYR A 94 -12.55 13.63 -9.56
C TYR A 94 -12.72 14.74 -10.61
N ASN A 95 -11.82 14.80 -11.59
CA ASN A 95 -11.87 15.86 -12.60
C ASN A 95 -13.11 15.73 -13.49
N ILE A 96 -13.51 14.48 -13.80
CA ILE A 96 -14.74 14.25 -14.55
C ILE A 96 -15.95 14.74 -13.76
N PHE A 97 -16.05 14.35 -12.49
CA PHE A 97 -17.18 14.74 -11.67
C PHE A 97 -17.19 16.24 -11.37
N SER A 98 -16.04 16.85 -11.15
CA SER A 98 -15.98 18.30 -10.94
C SER A 98 -16.46 19.06 -12.17
N LYS A 99 -16.15 18.53 -13.35
CA LYS A 99 -16.60 19.13 -14.59
C LYS A 99 -18.13 19.05 -14.72
N VAL A 100 -18.71 17.93 -14.29
CA VAL A 100 -20.16 17.73 -14.32
C VAL A 100 -20.84 18.62 -13.29
N PHE A 101 -20.33 18.64 -12.05
CA PHE A 101 -20.99 19.35 -10.95
C PHE A 101 -20.73 20.85 -10.95
N ASN A 102 -19.78 21.33 -11.74
CA ASN A 102 -19.48 22.76 -11.84
C ASN A 102 -20.21 23.45 -13.00
N ARG A 103 -21.14 22.79 -13.60
CA ARG A 103 -21.97 23.40 -14.66
C ARG A 103 -23.09 24.26 -14.12
#